data_3551bde0e7eacf8ce3d011e084e80e04
#
_entry.id   3551bde0e7eacf8ce3d011e084e80e04
#
_cell.length_a   1.000
_cell.length_b   1.000
_cell.length_c   1.000
_cell.angle_alpha   90.00
_cell.angle_beta   90.00
_cell.angle_gamma   90.00
#
_symmetry.space_group_name_H-M   'P 1'
#
loop_
_entity.id
_entity.type
_entity.pdbx_description
1 polymer ?
#
loop_
_entity_poly.entity_id
_entity_poly.type
_entity_poly.pdbx_seq_one_letter_code
_entity_poly.pdbx_strand_id
1 'polypeptide(L)'
;AACEAPVIKTIPYVVKPHEIIPGIPNYYATTYFDGYDFASVLVKTREGRPIKIEPNPLANDLGTTNARAQAAVLSLYDNDKVKQPKLDGKDETFDKVDDFVLKGLADAQAGGNKIVVLSHSFPSPTFKKLFGDFQAKYPTAELVTYDAIPYAAALDAAQEVFGQRALPVYDLSNTQLVVSFQADFLGDYNGGSLETSYAAARKPGPDMLRHIQIESNLSLTGANADTRVQLKPSAVNKVLVEVYNGLNGGTTTKEAGEIVKELQAKGSKAVVFGDGSKGAHVL
;
A
#
# COMPACT_ATOMS: atom_id res chain seq x y z
N ALA A 1 2.05 -33.74 -4.57
CA ALA A 1 3.29 -33.57 -3.82
C ALA A 1 2.91 -33.42 -2.34
N ALA A 2 3.28 -34.38 -1.52
CA ALA A 2 3.11 -34.27 -0.07
C ALA A 2 4.22 -33.30 0.44
N CYS A 3 3.84 -32.17 0.99
CA CYS A 3 4.79 -31.36 1.73
C CYS A 3 5.19 -32.14 2.99
N GLU A 4 6.46 -32.45 3.14
CA GLU A 4 6.96 -32.95 4.43
C GLU A 4 6.67 -31.88 5.49
N ALA A 5 6.04 -32.30 6.57
CA ALA A 5 5.84 -31.41 7.71
C ALA A 5 7.22 -31.00 8.27
N PRO A 6 7.47 -29.71 8.51
CA PRO A 6 8.73 -29.28 9.08
C PRO A 6 8.94 -29.96 10.43
N VAL A 7 10.13 -30.49 10.66
CA VAL A 7 10.50 -31.06 11.96
C VAL A 7 10.65 -29.90 12.95
N ILE A 8 9.61 -29.66 13.73
CA ILE A 8 9.62 -28.63 14.78
C ILE A 8 10.19 -29.25 16.05
N LYS A 9 11.39 -28.81 16.42
CA LYS A 9 11.97 -29.16 17.73
C LYS A 9 11.54 -28.10 18.74
N THR A 10 10.71 -28.49 19.69
CA THR A 10 10.35 -27.62 20.81
C THR A 10 11.41 -27.78 21.91
N ILE A 11 12.14 -26.70 22.17
CA ILE A 11 13.08 -26.65 23.30
C ILE A 11 12.35 -25.94 24.45
N PRO A 12 12.06 -26.62 25.57
CA PRO A 12 11.41 -25.96 26.69
C PRO A 12 12.35 -24.92 27.31
N TYR A 13 11.77 -23.87 27.89
CA TYR A 13 12.55 -22.87 28.63
C TYR A 13 13.18 -23.48 29.85
N VAL A 14 14.48 -23.29 30.04
CA VAL A 14 15.18 -23.56 31.31
C VAL A 14 14.78 -22.47 32.32
N VAL A 15 14.77 -21.22 31.89
CA VAL A 15 14.23 -20.10 32.65
C VAL A 15 13.18 -19.42 31.80
N LYS A 16 11.89 -19.51 32.18
CA LYS A 16 10.80 -18.89 31.48
C LYS A 16 10.85 -17.36 31.64
N PRO A 17 10.85 -16.57 30.53
CA PRO A 17 10.69 -15.13 30.66
C PRO A 17 9.37 -14.80 31.37
N HIS A 18 9.40 -13.77 32.24
CA HIS A 18 8.27 -13.43 33.11
C HIS A 18 6.97 -13.15 32.29
N GLU A 19 7.11 -12.55 31.11
CA GLU A 19 6.01 -12.07 30.26
C GLU A 19 5.54 -13.10 29.24
N ILE A 20 6.17 -14.27 29.13
CA ILE A 20 5.83 -15.31 28.17
C ILE A 20 5.15 -16.48 28.88
N ILE A 21 3.90 -16.74 28.48
CA ILE A 21 3.17 -17.94 28.87
C ILE A 21 3.09 -18.84 27.65
N PRO A 22 3.68 -20.06 27.66
CA PRO A 22 3.61 -20.97 26.52
C PRO A 22 2.17 -21.19 26.02
N GLY A 23 1.96 -21.07 24.72
CA GLY A 23 0.64 -21.22 24.12
C GLY A 23 -0.26 -19.98 24.14
N ILE A 24 0.05 -18.96 24.93
CA ILE A 24 -0.67 -17.68 24.96
C ILE A 24 0.10 -16.66 24.10
N PRO A 25 -0.55 -16.04 23.10
CA PRO A 25 0.11 -15.04 22.28
C PRO A 25 0.26 -13.70 22.99
N ASN A 26 1.36 -13.00 22.70
CA ASN A 26 1.54 -11.59 23.01
C ASN A 26 1.34 -10.77 21.74
N TYR A 27 0.86 -9.52 21.89
CA TYR A 27 0.61 -8.59 20.80
C TYR A 27 1.46 -7.34 20.98
N TYR A 28 2.10 -6.93 19.88
CA TYR A 28 2.94 -5.75 19.84
C TYR A 28 2.45 -4.79 18.77
N ALA A 29 2.12 -3.56 19.17
CA ALA A 29 1.76 -2.51 18.23
C ALA A 29 3.01 -2.00 17.52
N THR A 30 2.94 -1.91 16.20
CA THR A 30 4.02 -1.39 15.36
C THR A 30 3.47 -0.81 14.07
N THR A 31 4.35 -0.30 13.23
CA THR A 31 4.04 0.21 11.90
C THR A 31 4.64 -0.72 10.85
N TYR A 32 3.84 -1.07 9.85
CA TYR A 32 4.30 -1.70 8.63
C TYR A 32 4.46 -0.65 7.53
N PHE A 33 5.57 -0.73 6.81
CA PHE A 33 5.83 0.08 5.62
C PHE A 33 6.79 -0.69 4.70
N ASP A 34 6.44 -0.86 3.43
CA ASP A 34 7.23 -1.57 2.43
C ASP A 34 7.67 -0.69 1.25
N GLY A 35 7.47 0.62 1.35
CA GLY A 35 7.69 1.57 0.26
C GLY A 35 6.44 1.89 -0.54
N TYR A 36 5.39 1.10 -0.40
CA TYR A 36 4.10 1.28 -1.06
C TYR A 36 2.94 1.32 -0.06
N ASP A 37 2.79 0.28 0.76
CA ASP A 37 1.76 0.20 1.78
C ASP A 37 2.24 0.74 3.12
N PHE A 38 1.33 1.39 3.83
CA PHE A 38 1.52 1.85 5.20
C PHE A 38 0.36 1.40 6.06
N ALA A 39 0.66 0.75 7.20
CA ALA A 39 -0.36 0.35 8.15
C ALA A 39 0.14 0.38 9.60
N SER A 40 -0.71 0.78 10.54
CA SER A 40 -0.49 0.56 11.96
C SER A 40 -1.07 -0.81 12.34
N VAL A 41 -0.23 -1.70 12.83
CA VAL A 41 -0.57 -3.11 12.97
C VAL A 41 -0.28 -3.64 14.37
N LEU A 42 -0.94 -4.74 14.71
CA LEU A 42 -0.60 -5.58 15.86
C LEU A 42 0.11 -6.84 15.36
N VAL A 43 1.33 -7.04 15.82
CA VAL A 43 2.06 -8.27 15.54
C VAL A 43 1.81 -9.27 16.66
N LYS A 44 1.17 -10.36 16.31
CA LYS A 44 0.93 -11.49 17.20
C LYS A 44 2.16 -12.37 17.26
N THR A 45 2.65 -12.64 18.47
CA THR A 45 3.82 -13.48 18.69
C THR A 45 3.49 -14.66 19.59
N ARG A 46 4.20 -15.76 19.38
CA ARG A 46 4.27 -16.88 20.34
C ARG A 46 5.71 -17.16 20.68
N GLU A 47 6.00 -17.25 21.96
CA GLU A 47 7.36 -17.49 22.48
C GLU A 47 8.41 -16.59 21.79
N GLY A 48 8.07 -15.30 21.63
CA GLY A 48 8.92 -14.31 20.98
C GLY A 48 8.98 -14.38 19.44
N ARG A 49 8.23 -15.28 18.81
CA ARG A 49 8.19 -15.42 17.34
C ARG A 49 6.97 -14.75 16.76
N PRO A 50 7.11 -13.79 15.86
CA PRO A 50 5.98 -13.24 15.10
C PRO A 50 5.32 -14.34 14.25
N ILE A 51 4.00 -14.49 14.39
CA ILE A 51 3.24 -15.53 13.67
C ILE A 51 2.12 -14.97 12.80
N LYS A 52 1.67 -13.74 13.07
CA LYS A 52 0.61 -13.10 12.30
C LYS A 52 0.66 -11.59 12.46
N ILE A 53 0.28 -10.88 11.42
CA ILE A 53 -0.01 -9.45 11.45
C ILE A 53 -1.53 -9.28 11.52
N GLU A 54 -1.99 -8.48 12.46
CA GLU A 54 -3.42 -8.20 12.66
C GLU A 54 -3.68 -6.69 12.57
N PRO A 55 -4.89 -6.28 12.19
CA PRO A 55 -5.30 -4.87 12.24
C PRO A 55 -5.13 -4.29 13.64
N ASN A 56 -4.78 -3.02 13.74
CA ASN A 56 -4.77 -2.29 15.00
C ASN A 56 -6.07 -1.45 15.14
N PRO A 57 -7.05 -1.90 15.89
CA PRO A 57 -8.35 -1.23 16.00
C PRO A 57 -8.27 0.15 16.69
N LEU A 58 -7.14 0.47 17.33
CA LEU A 58 -6.93 1.76 17.98
C LEU A 58 -6.29 2.81 17.05
N ALA A 59 -5.91 2.44 15.85
CA ALA A 59 -5.23 3.33 14.90
C ALA A 59 -6.18 3.95 13.86
N ASN A 60 -7.48 3.90 14.08
CA ASN A 60 -8.52 4.41 13.17
C ASN A 60 -8.29 3.89 11.73
N ASP A 61 -8.32 4.80 10.75
CA ASP A 61 -8.22 4.46 9.32
C ASP A 61 -6.88 3.83 8.91
N LEU A 62 -5.83 4.00 9.71
CA LEU A 62 -4.51 3.42 9.47
C LEU A 62 -4.34 2.03 10.09
N GLY A 63 -5.35 1.53 10.80
CA GLY A 63 -5.30 0.28 11.54
C GLY A 63 -5.77 -0.95 10.77
N THR A 64 -5.95 -0.86 9.46
CA THR A 64 -6.34 -1.99 8.60
C THR A 64 -5.12 -2.65 7.96
N THR A 65 -5.30 -3.85 7.42
CA THR A 65 -4.23 -4.60 6.76
C THR A 65 -4.74 -5.23 5.47
N ASN A 66 -3.97 -5.12 4.41
CA ASN A 66 -4.21 -5.83 3.16
C ASN A 66 -3.42 -7.16 3.10
N ALA A 67 -3.55 -7.89 2.00
CA ALA A 67 -2.88 -9.18 1.81
C ALA A 67 -1.35 -9.06 1.89
N ARG A 68 -0.76 -7.96 1.39
CA ARG A 68 0.68 -7.72 1.41
C ARG A 68 1.19 -7.53 2.84
N ALA A 69 0.54 -6.67 3.63
CA ALA A 69 0.86 -6.49 5.04
C ALA A 69 0.74 -7.79 5.83
N GLN A 70 -0.32 -8.60 5.58
CA GLN A 70 -0.48 -9.90 6.21
C GLN A 70 0.64 -10.88 5.84
N ALA A 71 1.07 -10.89 4.58
CA ALA A 71 2.14 -11.77 4.10
C ALA A 71 3.54 -11.35 4.59
N ALA A 72 3.74 -10.11 5.03
CA ALA A 72 5.05 -9.59 5.41
C ALA A 72 5.72 -10.37 6.53
N VAL A 73 4.95 -11.04 7.41
CA VAL A 73 5.51 -11.91 8.45
C VAL A 73 6.34 -13.05 7.87
N LEU A 74 6.03 -13.51 6.66
CA LEU A 74 6.74 -14.61 6.01
C LEU A 74 8.19 -14.25 5.67
N SER A 75 8.48 -12.98 5.38
CA SER A 75 9.84 -12.52 5.07
C SER A 75 10.82 -12.71 6.23
N LEU A 76 10.32 -12.75 7.47
CA LEU A 76 11.16 -13.03 8.65
C LEU A 76 11.71 -14.47 8.66
N TYR A 77 11.00 -15.38 8.02
CA TYR A 77 11.30 -16.82 7.99
C TYR A 77 11.86 -17.28 6.66
N ASP A 78 12.06 -16.37 5.72
CA ASP A 78 12.67 -16.66 4.43
C ASP A 78 14.12 -17.10 4.62
N ASN A 79 14.46 -18.26 4.07
CA ASN A 79 15.82 -18.79 4.13
C ASN A 79 16.81 -18.02 3.24
N ASP A 80 16.29 -17.41 2.18
CA ASP A 80 17.08 -16.67 1.19
C ASP A 80 17.26 -15.19 1.53
N LYS A 81 16.70 -14.74 2.67
CA LYS A 81 16.91 -13.38 3.13
C LYS A 81 18.40 -13.08 3.35
N VAL A 82 18.81 -11.86 3.04
CA VAL A 82 20.17 -11.39 3.33
C VAL A 82 20.40 -11.38 4.84
N LYS A 83 21.41 -12.11 5.31
CA LYS A 83 21.69 -12.31 6.75
C LYS A 83 22.78 -11.39 7.29
N GLN A 84 23.65 -10.89 6.40
CA GLN A 84 24.77 -10.04 6.73
C GLN A 84 25.13 -9.14 5.55
N PRO A 85 25.86 -8.03 5.77
CA PRO A 85 26.28 -7.15 4.70
C PRO A 85 27.26 -7.83 3.74
N LYS A 86 27.36 -7.31 2.54
CA LYS A 86 28.26 -7.82 1.50
C LYS A 86 29.09 -6.68 0.93
N LEU A 87 30.37 -6.96 0.67
CA LEU A 87 31.27 -6.10 -0.04
C LEU A 87 31.85 -6.90 -1.22
N ASP A 88 31.74 -6.37 -2.43
CA ASP A 88 32.13 -7.06 -3.68
C ASP A 88 31.56 -8.49 -3.81
N GLY A 89 30.30 -8.66 -3.38
CA GLY A 89 29.59 -9.93 -3.43
C GLY A 89 29.97 -10.95 -2.35
N LYS A 90 30.92 -10.64 -1.48
CA LYS A 90 31.37 -11.48 -0.36
C LYS A 90 30.76 -11.02 0.94
N ASP A 91 30.45 -11.97 1.79
CA ASP A 91 29.95 -11.70 3.13
C ASP A 91 31.03 -11.01 3.98
N GLU A 92 30.65 -9.93 4.64
CA GLU A 92 31.54 -9.12 5.47
C GLU A 92 30.88 -8.70 6.79
N THR A 93 31.67 -8.13 7.70
CA THR A 93 31.18 -7.56 8.95
C THR A 93 30.61 -6.14 8.70
N PHE A 94 29.68 -5.72 9.56
CA PHE A 94 29.16 -4.35 9.53
C PHE A 94 30.28 -3.32 9.66
N ASP A 95 31.24 -3.51 10.59
CA ASP A 95 32.34 -2.56 10.80
C ASP A 95 33.13 -2.28 9.52
N LYS A 96 33.46 -3.33 8.76
CA LYS A 96 34.19 -3.14 7.48
C LYS A 96 33.36 -2.43 6.41
N VAL A 97 32.06 -2.72 6.35
CA VAL A 97 31.19 -2.03 5.38
C VAL A 97 30.97 -0.58 5.79
N ASP A 98 30.83 -0.31 7.09
CA ASP A 98 30.71 1.05 7.62
C ASP A 98 31.99 1.86 7.36
N ASP A 99 33.17 1.30 7.59
CA ASP A 99 34.45 1.93 7.27
C ASP A 99 34.56 2.25 5.78
N PHE A 100 34.15 1.31 4.91
CA PHE A 100 34.14 1.53 3.46
C PHE A 100 33.22 2.68 3.07
N VAL A 101 32.00 2.72 3.60
CA VAL A 101 31.02 3.78 3.32
C VAL A 101 31.51 5.13 3.85
N LEU A 102 32.01 5.18 5.11
CA LEU A 102 32.51 6.40 5.72
C LEU A 102 33.70 6.98 4.98
N LYS A 103 34.61 6.12 4.50
CA LYS A 103 35.72 6.55 3.64
C LYS A 103 35.21 7.12 2.33
N GLY A 104 34.30 6.45 1.65
CA GLY A 104 33.72 6.95 0.40
C GLY A 104 33.04 8.30 0.53
N LEU A 105 32.29 8.51 1.64
CA LEU A 105 31.67 9.79 1.95
C LEU A 105 32.70 10.89 2.24
N ALA A 106 33.76 10.57 2.97
CA ALA A 106 34.86 11.51 3.26
C ALA A 106 35.59 11.91 2.00
N ASP A 107 35.92 10.96 1.10
CA ASP A 107 36.58 11.19 -0.17
C ASP A 107 35.70 12.05 -1.10
N ALA A 108 34.41 11.79 -1.15
CA ALA A 108 33.45 12.59 -1.93
C ALA A 108 33.39 14.04 -1.40
N GLN A 109 33.33 14.23 -0.09
CA GLN A 109 33.32 15.54 0.54
C GLN A 109 34.62 16.31 0.28
N ALA A 110 35.77 15.67 0.41
CA ALA A 110 37.06 16.27 0.18
C ALA A 110 37.24 16.67 -1.30
N GLY A 111 36.72 15.88 -2.22
CA GLY A 111 36.73 16.16 -3.67
C GLY A 111 35.68 17.16 -4.13
N GLY A 112 34.80 17.66 -3.26
CA GLY A 112 33.64 18.50 -3.62
C GLY A 112 32.61 17.81 -4.49
N ASN A 113 32.61 16.49 -4.49
CA ASN A 113 31.69 15.68 -5.29
C ASN A 113 30.27 15.67 -4.70
N LYS A 114 29.28 15.58 -5.58
CA LYS A 114 27.89 15.43 -5.18
C LYS A 114 27.64 14.03 -4.59
N ILE A 115 26.99 13.98 -3.44
CA ILE A 115 26.53 12.75 -2.81
C ILE A 115 25.04 12.63 -3.12
N VAL A 116 24.62 11.54 -3.76
CA VAL A 116 23.21 11.27 -4.07
C VAL A 116 22.73 10.10 -3.23
N VAL A 117 21.69 10.36 -2.43
CA VAL A 117 20.94 9.32 -1.73
C VAL A 117 19.70 8.99 -2.56
N LEU A 118 19.70 7.83 -3.21
CA LEU A 118 18.56 7.34 -3.97
C LEU A 118 17.66 6.49 -3.06
N SER A 119 16.40 6.86 -2.96
CA SER A 119 15.43 6.17 -2.11
C SER A 119 14.05 6.17 -2.75
N HIS A 120 13.15 5.30 -2.28
CA HIS A 120 11.72 5.48 -2.49
C HIS A 120 11.19 6.62 -1.60
N SER A 121 9.95 7.06 -1.85
CA SER A 121 9.28 8.06 -1.01
C SER A 121 9.10 7.54 0.42
N PHE A 122 9.52 8.34 1.39
CA PHE A 122 9.42 8.03 2.82
C PHE A 122 8.48 9.01 3.52
N PRO A 123 7.31 8.58 4.01
CA PRO A 123 6.40 9.45 4.76
C PRO A 123 6.86 9.70 6.20
N SER A 124 7.96 9.10 6.65
CA SER A 124 8.45 9.14 8.03
C SER A 124 9.07 10.50 8.41
N PRO A 125 8.54 11.19 9.45
CA PRO A 125 9.18 12.39 9.99
C PRO A 125 10.58 12.12 10.54
N THR A 126 10.81 10.94 11.11
CA THR A 126 12.12 10.53 11.62
C THR A 126 13.15 10.43 10.49
N PHE A 127 12.76 9.85 9.34
CA PHE A 127 13.64 9.80 8.18
C PHE A 127 13.99 11.20 7.67
N LYS A 128 13.00 12.11 7.58
CA LYS A 128 13.23 13.49 7.16
C LYS A 128 14.23 14.20 8.08
N LYS A 129 14.09 14.02 9.40
CA LYS A 129 15.04 14.57 10.37
C LYS A 129 16.43 13.98 10.19
N LEU A 130 16.54 12.66 10.10
CA LEU A 130 17.81 11.96 9.93
C LEU A 130 18.53 12.40 8.64
N PHE A 131 17.78 12.54 7.54
CA PHE A 131 18.35 13.03 6.29
C PHE A 131 18.81 14.51 6.42
N GLY A 132 18.07 15.36 7.13
CA GLY A 132 18.50 16.72 7.43
C GLY A 132 19.81 16.77 8.23
N ASP A 133 19.94 15.90 9.25
CA ASP A 133 21.18 15.77 10.04
C ASP A 133 22.35 15.26 9.15
N PHE A 134 22.06 14.35 8.21
CA PHE A 134 23.04 13.88 7.21
C PHE A 134 23.48 15.01 6.27
N GLN A 135 22.56 15.80 5.74
CA GLN A 135 22.87 16.97 4.89
C GLN A 135 23.68 18.04 5.63
N ALA A 136 23.40 18.25 6.91
CA ALA A 136 24.18 19.17 7.73
C ALA A 136 25.67 18.75 7.81
N LYS A 137 25.92 17.43 7.85
CA LYS A 137 27.28 16.88 7.83
C LYS A 137 27.91 16.84 6.43
N TYR A 138 27.09 16.56 5.41
CA TYR A 138 27.51 16.46 4.00
C TYR A 138 26.70 17.43 3.14
N PRO A 139 27.10 18.71 3.03
CA PRO A 139 26.29 19.75 2.37
C PRO A 139 26.03 19.50 0.87
N THR A 140 26.84 18.69 0.21
CA THR A 140 26.64 18.29 -1.19
C THR A 140 25.64 17.14 -1.36
N ALA A 141 25.05 16.64 -0.25
CA ALA A 141 24.12 15.52 -0.29
C ALA A 141 22.75 15.97 -0.81
N GLU A 142 22.19 15.19 -1.73
CA GLU A 142 20.86 15.37 -2.29
C GLU A 142 20.04 14.09 -2.17
N LEU A 143 18.79 14.20 -1.76
CA LEU A 143 17.84 13.10 -1.78
C LEU A 143 17.11 13.08 -3.12
N VAL A 144 17.25 11.97 -3.85
CA VAL A 144 16.50 11.69 -5.07
C VAL A 144 15.52 10.57 -4.76
N THR A 145 14.22 10.82 -4.95
CA THR A 145 13.18 9.82 -4.74
C THR A 145 12.72 9.24 -6.06
N TYR A 146 12.61 7.92 -6.10
CA TYR A 146 12.06 7.17 -7.22
C TYR A 146 11.15 6.05 -6.72
N ASP A 147 9.89 6.11 -7.09
CA ASP A 147 8.90 5.08 -6.79
C ASP A 147 8.55 4.31 -8.06
N ALA A 148 8.71 3.01 -8.05
CA ALA A 148 8.37 2.14 -9.17
C ALA A 148 6.85 2.14 -9.45
N ILE A 149 6.05 2.30 -8.40
CA ILE A 149 4.60 2.50 -8.46
C ILE A 149 4.30 3.82 -7.72
N PRO A 150 4.33 4.96 -8.43
CA PRO A 150 4.22 6.27 -7.79
C PRO A 150 2.78 6.65 -7.50
N TYR A 151 2.56 7.33 -6.38
CA TYR A 151 1.30 8.02 -6.09
C TYR A 151 1.22 9.43 -6.70
N ALA A 152 2.22 9.83 -7.50
CA ALA A 152 2.33 11.19 -8.02
C ALA A 152 1.07 11.64 -8.77
N ALA A 153 0.49 10.77 -9.59
CA ALA A 153 -0.72 11.09 -10.35
C ALA A 153 -1.93 11.40 -9.46
N ALA A 154 -2.16 10.57 -8.43
CA ALA A 154 -3.24 10.80 -7.46
C ALA A 154 -3.01 12.05 -6.62
N LEU A 155 -1.76 12.29 -6.20
CA LEU A 155 -1.37 13.49 -5.46
C LEU A 155 -1.56 14.78 -6.30
N ASP A 156 -1.18 14.74 -7.57
CA ASP A 156 -1.31 15.88 -8.47
C ASP A 156 -2.78 16.14 -8.84
N ALA A 157 -3.58 15.10 -8.99
CA ALA A 157 -5.02 15.22 -9.17
C ALA A 157 -5.70 15.82 -7.93
N ALA A 158 -5.33 15.36 -6.73
CA ALA A 158 -5.85 15.92 -5.48
C ALA A 158 -5.47 17.41 -5.32
N GLN A 159 -4.26 17.79 -5.73
CA GLN A 159 -3.87 19.20 -5.78
C GLN A 159 -4.73 20.01 -6.75
N GLU A 160 -5.06 19.46 -7.90
CA GLU A 160 -5.87 20.13 -8.92
C GLU A 160 -7.33 20.29 -8.50
N VAL A 161 -7.91 19.22 -7.92
CA VAL A 161 -9.34 19.16 -7.59
C VAL A 161 -9.64 19.80 -6.22
N PHE A 162 -8.80 19.55 -5.22
CA PHE A 162 -9.03 19.93 -3.83
C PHE A 162 -8.08 21.02 -3.32
N GLY A 163 -7.10 21.45 -4.12
CA GLY A 163 -6.10 22.44 -3.70
C GLY A 163 -5.06 21.91 -2.70
N GLN A 164 -5.06 20.61 -2.42
CA GLN A 164 -4.12 19.95 -1.49
C GLN A 164 -3.44 18.75 -2.13
N ARG A 165 -2.12 18.73 -2.09
CA ARG A 165 -1.33 17.58 -2.58
C ARG A 165 -1.23 16.50 -1.51
N ALA A 166 -2.32 15.77 -1.30
CA ALA A 166 -2.45 14.71 -0.31
C ALA A 166 -3.26 13.54 -0.88
N LEU A 167 -2.97 12.31 -0.44
CA LEU A 167 -3.81 11.17 -0.79
C LEU A 167 -5.12 11.26 -0.01
N PRO A 168 -6.28 11.10 -0.66
CA PRO A 168 -7.56 11.05 0.02
C PRO A 168 -7.69 9.75 0.83
N VAL A 169 -8.34 9.85 1.97
CA VAL A 169 -8.80 8.68 2.74
C VAL A 169 -10.26 8.44 2.38
N TYR A 170 -10.57 7.21 2.00
CA TYR A 170 -11.92 6.82 1.58
C TYR A 170 -12.61 6.00 2.66
N ASP A 171 -13.88 6.31 2.92
CA ASP A 171 -14.78 5.49 3.71
C ASP A 171 -16.01 5.10 2.87
N LEU A 172 -16.14 3.81 2.60
CA LEU A 172 -17.23 3.26 1.80
C LEU A 172 -18.43 2.80 2.63
N SER A 173 -18.40 2.94 3.95
CA SER A 173 -19.42 2.39 4.86
C SER A 173 -20.84 2.83 4.54
N ASN A 174 -21.02 4.04 4.00
CA ASN A 174 -22.29 4.63 3.62
C ASN A 174 -22.51 4.70 2.10
N THR A 175 -21.64 4.08 1.32
CA THR A 175 -21.70 4.08 -0.14
C THR A 175 -22.68 3.01 -0.63
N GLN A 176 -23.49 3.36 -1.63
CA GLN A 176 -24.45 2.44 -2.26
C GLN A 176 -24.06 2.02 -3.68
N LEU A 177 -23.13 2.75 -4.32
CA LEU A 177 -22.61 2.39 -5.63
C LEU A 177 -21.11 2.71 -5.70
N VAL A 178 -20.34 1.74 -6.11
CA VAL A 178 -18.95 1.93 -6.55
C VAL A 178 -18.84 1.62 -8.04
N VAL A 179 -18.26 2.54 -8.80
CA VAL A 179 -17.84 2.32 -10.17
C VAL A 179 -16.33 2.47 -10.21
N SER A 180 -15.62 1.45 -10.62
CA SER A 180 -14.16 1.46 -10.62
C SER A 180 -13.60 1.21 -12.03
N PHE A 181 -12.67 2.07 -12.43
CA PHE A 181 -11.95 2.00 -13.70
C PHE A 181 -10.52 1.56 -13.43
N GLN A 182 -10.24 0.27 -13.56
CA GLN A 182 -8.95 -0.40 -13.34
C GLN A 182 -8.36 -0.28 -11.93
N ALA A 183 -9.01 0.39 -10.99
CA ALA A 183 -8.52 0.49 -9.63
C ALA A 183 -8.75 -0.81 -8.87
N ASP A 184 -7.67 -1.50 -8.49
CA ASP A 184 -7.74 -2.70 -7.66
C ASP A 184 -7.76 -2.34 -6.16
N PHE A 185 -8.80 -1.63 -5.74
CA PHE A 185 -8.90 -1.03 -4.41
C PHE A 185 -9.07 -2.06 -3.27
N LEU A 186 -9.37 -3.31 -3.58
CA LEU A 186 -9.36 -4.42 -2.60
C LEU A 186 -8.04 -5.20 -2.59
N GLY A 187 -7.17 -4.96 -3.56
CA GLY A 187 -5.89 -5.67 -3.68
C GLY A 187 -4.70 -4.76 -3.52
N ASP A 188 -4.55 -3.81 -4.41
CA ASP A 188 -3.32 -3.03 -4.57
C ASP A 188 -3.60 -1.54 -4.78
N TYR A 189 -4.14 -0.89 -3.74
CA TYR A 189 -4.56 0.50 -3.81
C TYR A 189 -4.43 1.21 -2.46
N ASN A 190 -3.59 2.24 -2.41
CA ASN A 190 -3.48 3.22 -1.30
C ASN A 190 -3.43 2.65 0.12
N GLY A 191 -2.70 1.55 0.35
CA GLY A 191 -2.28 1.17 1.70
C GLY A 191 -3.35 0.65 2.65
N GLY A 192 -4.52 0.24 2.15
CA GLY A 192 -5.54 -0.44 2.96
C GLY A 192 -6.40 0.52 3.78
N SER A 193 -7.56 0.18 4.06
CA SER A 193 -8.70 0.63 4.84
C SER A 193 -10.00 0.46 4.05
N LEU A 194 -9.90 0.43 2.74
CA LEU A 194 -11.05 0.26 1.84
C LEU A 194 -11.74 -1.08 2.03
N GLU A 195 -10.98 -2.15 2.30
CA GLU A 195 -11.52 -3.51 2.49
C GLU A 195 -12.52 -3.57 3.64
N THR A 196 -12.21 -2.93 4.76
CA THR A 196 -13.08 -2.93 5.94
C THR A 196 -14.36 -2.17 5.68
N SER A 197 -14.29 -0.96 5.15
CA SER A 197 -15.45 -0.12 4.84
C SER A 197 -16.29 -0.72 3.70
N TYR A 198 -15.62 -1.29 2.67
CA TYR A 198 -16.29 -2.03 1.60
C TYR A 198 -17.08 -3.22 2.15
N ALA A 199 -16.44 -4.06 2.98
CA ALA A 199 -17.13 -5.20 3.59
C ALA A 199 -18.30 -4.78 4.48
N ALA A 200 -18.18 -3.67 5.18
CA ALA A 200 -19.28 -3.11 5.98
C ALA A 200 -20.46 -2.67 5.11
N ALA A 201 -20.21 -2.08 3.95
CA ALA A 201 -21.23 -1.67 2.99
C ALA A 201 -21.83 -2.83 2.18
N ARG A 202 -21.16 -3.98 2.11
CA ARG A 202 -21.60 -5.19 1.37
C ARG A 202 -22.48 -6.14 2.21
N LYS A 203 -23.01 -5.71 3.33
CA LYS A 203 -23.96 -6.51 4.10
C LYS A 203 -25.27 -6.65 3.32
N PRO A 204 -25.81 -7.88 3.20
CA PRO A 204 -27.08 -8.11 2.51
C PRO A 204 -28.22 -7.24 3.07
N GLY A 205 -28.93 -6.55 2.19
CA GLY A 205 -30.03 -5.65 2.54
C GLY A 205 -30.38 -4.71 1.40
N PRO A 206 -31.41 -3.86 1.58
CA PRO A 206 -31.88 -2.95 0.53
C PRO A 206 -30.86 -1.86 0.17
N ASP A 207 -29.97 -1.52 1.10
CA ASP A 207 -28.92 -0.51 0.94
C ASP A 207 -27.54 -1.11 0.67
N MET A 208 -27.46 -2.42 0.36
CA MET A 208 -26.20 -3.07 0.04
C MET A 208 -25.50 -2.36 -1.11
N LEU A 209 -24.23 -2.07 -0.92
CA LEU A 209 -23.37 -1.46 -1.94
C LEU A 209 -23.37 -2.32 -3.21
N ARG A 210 -23.70 -1.71 -4.34
CA ARG A 210 -23.52 -2.28 -5.68
C ARG A 210 -22.16 -1.88 -6.24
N HIS A 211 -21.46 -2.82 -6.86
CA HIS A 211 -20.12 -2.62 -7.39
C HIS A 211 -20.04 -2.96 -8.87
N ILE A 212 -19.61 -1.99 -9.68
CA ILE A 212 -19.32 -2.13 -11.12
C ILE A 212 -17.81 -1.95 -11.31
N GLN A 213 -17.17 -2.96 -11.86
CA GLN A 213 -15.73 -2.93 -12.17
C GLN A 213 -15.50 -2.96 -13.67
N ILE A 214 -14.79 -1.95 -14.18
CA ILE A 214 -14.35 -1.87 -15.59
C ILE A 214 -12.84 -2.09 -15.59
N GLU A 215 -12.38 -3.20 -16.16
CA GLU A 215 -10.97 -3.57 -16.07
C GLU A 215 -10.52 -4.44 -17.24
N SER A 216 -9.20 -4.53 -17.42
CA SER A 216 -8.59 -5.35 -18.47
C SER A 216 -8.22 -6.74 -17.95
N ASN A 217 -7.63 -6.82 -16.76
CA ASN A 217 -7.26 -8.05 -16.06
C ASN A 217 -8.28 -8.35 -14.97
N LEU A 218 -8.41 -9.63 -14.61
CA LEU A 218 -9.21 -10.00 -13.44
C LEU A 218 -8.42 -9.66 -12.17
N SER A 219 -8.82 -8.58 -11.51
CA SER A 219 -8.27 -8.17 -10.21
C SER A 219 -9.03 -8.81 -9.04
N LEU A 220 -8.50 -8.67 -7.82
CA LEU A 220 -9.22 -9.04 -6.62
C LEU A 220 -10.52 -8.24 -6.48
N THR A 221 -10.48 -6.97 -6.82
CA THR A 221 -11.64 -6.06 -6.85
C THR A 221 -12.67 -6.54 -7.86
N GLY A 222 -12.24 -6.87 -9.10
CA GLY A 222 -13.13 -7.36 -10.14
C GLY A 222 -13.76 -8.72 -9.83
N ALA A 223 -13.07 -9.57 -9.08
CA ALA A 223 -13.62 -10.84 -8.62
C ALA A 223 -14.75 -10.68 -7.58
N ASN A 224 -14.83 -9.54 -6.91
CA ASN A 224 -15.86 -9.20 -5.95
C ASN A 224 -16.98 -8.28 -6.50
N ALA A 225 -16.90 -7.88 -7.77
CA ALA A 225 -17.86 -6.98 -8.38
C ALA A 225 -19.18 -7.68 -8.73
N ASP A 226 -20.32 -6.96 -8.61
CA ASP A 226 -21.63 -7.43 -9.06
C ASP A 226 -21.73 -7.42 -10.60
N THR A 227 -21.06 -6.44 -11.21
CA THR A 227 -20.94 -6.34 -12.67
C THR A 227 -19.49 -6.07 -13.02
N ARG A 228 -18.91 -6.94 -13.81
CA ARG A 228 -17.57 -6.77 -14.34
C ARG A 228 -17.61 -6.60 -15.84
N VAL A 229 -17.04 -5.49 -16.33
CA VAL A 229 -16.91 -5.18 -17.75
C VAL A 229 -15.47 -5.33 -18.15
N GLN A 230 -15.16 -6.34 -18.95
CA GLN A 230 -13.82 -6.58 -19.46
C GLN A 230 -13.56 -5.79 -20.72
N LEU A 231 -12.56 -4.93 -20.71
CA LEU A 231 -12.16 -4.09 -21.84
C LEU A 231 -10.65 -4.16 -22.09
N LYS A 232 -10.24 -3.83 -23.31
CA LYS A 232 -8.81 -3.60 -23.59
C LYS A 232 -8.33 -2.36 -22.80
N PRO A 233 -7.07 -2.31 -22.35
CA PRO A 233 -6.54 -1.16 -21.58
C PRO A 233 -6.80 0.18 -22.27
N SER A 234 -6.63 0.25 -23.61
CA SER A 234 -6.88 1.45 -24.39
C SER A 234 -8.35 1.88 -24.47
N ALA A 235 -9.31 1.01 -24.13
CA ALA A 235 -10.73 1.30 -24.17
C ALA A 235 -11.28 1.77 -22.81
N VAL A 236 -10.62 1.47 -21.71
CA VAL A 236 -11.11 1.84 -20.36
C VAL A 236 -11.20 3.35 -20.20
N ASN A 237 -10.14 4.08 -20.54
CA ASN A 237 -10.14 5.55 -20.45
C ASN A 237 -11.18 6.19 -21.38
N LYS A 238 -11.49 5.56 -22.51
CA LYS A 238 -12.55 6.03 -23.40
C LYS A 238 -13.91 5.94 -22.71
N VAL A 239 -14.21 4.81 -22.06
CA VAL A 239 -15.48 4.64 -21.32
C VAL A 239 -15.54 5.59 -20.12
N LEU A 240 -14.44 5.83 -19.42
CA LEU A 240 -14.38 6.83 -18.35
C LEU A 240 -14.78 8.22 -18.87
N VAL A 241 -14.20 8.67 -19.98
CA VAL A 241 -14.53 9.97 -20.59
C VAL A 241 -15.99 10.00 -21.08
N GLU A 242 -16.51 8.89 -21.62
CA GLU A 242 -17.93 8.80 -22.03
C GLU A 242 -18.86 8.92 -20.81
N VAL A 243 -18.52 8.28 -19.69
CA VAL A 243 -19.29 8.41 -18.44
C VAL A 243 -19.24 9.85 -17.92
N TYR A 244 -18.06 10.47 -17.88
CA TYR A 244 -17.91 11.87 -17.51
C TYR A 244 -18.76 12.81 -18.39
N ASN A 245 -18.69 12.64 -19.72
CA ASN A 245 -19.49 13.43 -20.66
C ASN A 245 -20.99 13.20 -20.46
N GLY A 246 -21.40 11.97 -20.23
CA GLY A 246 -22.79 11.63 -19.96
C GLY A 246 -23.35 12.25 -18.69
N LEU A 247 -22.55 12.34 -17.63
CA LEU A 247 -22.91 13.05 -16.39
C LEU A 247 -23.11 14.54 -16.64
N ASN A 248 -22.40 15.12 -17.62
CA ASN A 248 -22.51 16.52 -18.04
C ASN A 248 -23.51 16.74 -19.20
N GLY A 249 -24.39 15.77 -19.47
CA GLY A 249 -25.46 15.91 -20.49
C GLY A 249 -25.03 15.62 -21.94
N GLY A 250 -23.82 15.06 -22.13
CA GLY A 250 -23.34 14.63 -23.45
C GLY A 250 -23.91 13.28 -23.90
N THR A 251 -23.57 12.91 -25.12
CA THR A 251 -23.96 11.61 -25.71
C THR A 251 -23.02 10.50 -25.21
N THR A 252 -23.59 9.32 -24.96
CA THR A 252 -22.86 8.15 -24.49
C THR A 252 -23.17 6.91 -25.33
N THR A 253 -22.30 5.91 -25.29
CA THR A 253 -22.66 4.55 -25.68
C THR A 253 -23.72 3.98 -24.74
N LYS A 254 -24.33 2.86 -25.14
CA LYS A 254 -25.35 2.20 -24.29
C LYS A 254 -24.78 1.81 -22.93
N GLU A 255 -23.61 1.20 -22.93
CA GLU A 255 -22.93 0.71 -21.72
C GLU A 255 -22.57 1.87 -20.78
N ALA A 256 -21.96 2.93 -21.29
CA ALA A 256 -21.64 4.12 -20.50
C ALA A 256 -22.93 4.81 -19.99
N GLY A 257 -23.99 4.82 -20.80
CA GLY A 257 -25.28 5.40 -20.42
C GLY A 257 -25.98 4.64 -19.28
N GLU A 258 -25.82 3.32 -19.18
CA GLU A 258 -26.30 2.54 -18.04
C GLU A 258 -25.57 2.91 -16.75
N ILE A 259 -24.25 3.04 -16.81
CA ILE A 259 -23.43 3.50 -15.67
C ILE A 259 -23.82 4.92 -15.24
N VAL A 260 -23.99 5.84 -16.18
CA VAL A 260 -24.42 7.22 -15.92
C VAL A 260 -25.78 7.25 -15.18
N LYS A 261 -26.76 6.47 -15.62
CA LYS A 261 -28.06 6.37 -14.96
C LYS A 261 -27.94 5.88 -13.52
N GLU A 262 -27.11 4.85 -13.27
CA GLU A 262 -26.90 4.34 -11.92
C GLU A 262 -26.20 5.40 -11.03
N LEU A 263 -25.19 6.10 -11.56
CA LEU A 263 -24.50 7.17 -10.84
C LEU A 263 -25.46 8.32 -10.50
N GLN A 264 -26.27 8.78 -11.43
CA GLN A 264 -27.25 9.84 -11.23
C GLN A 264 -28.32 9.41 -10.20
N ALA A 265 -28.76 8.15 -10.24
CA ALA A 265 -29.75 7.63 -9.29
C ALA A 265 -29.22 7.56 -7.85
N LYS A 266 -27.93 7.33 -7.65
CA LYS A 266 -27.31 7.24 -6.33
C LYS A 266 -26.73 8.58 -5.85
N GLY A 267 -26.38 9.49 -6.74
CA GLY A 267 -25.88 10.83 -6.43
C GLY A 267 -24.71 10.79 -5.42
N SER A 268 -24.83 11.48 -4.31
CA SER A 268 -23.78 11.56 -3.29
C SER A 268 -23.47 10.22 -2.57
N LYS A 269 -24.24 9.17 -2.82
CA LYS A 269 -23.97 7.81 -2.31
C LYS A 269 -23.19 6.95 -3.31
N ALA A 270 -22.71 7.55 -4.40
CA ALA A 270 -21.87 6.87 -5.38
C ALA A 270 -20.41 7.37 -5.27
N VAL A 271 -19.47 6.44 -5.49
CA VAL A 271 -18.04 6.73 -5.55
C VAL A 271 -17.48 6.16 -6.85
N VAL A 272 -16.63 6.94 -7.51
CA VAL A 272 -15.92 6.51 -8.71
C VAL A 272 -14.43 6.43 -8.41
N PHE A 273 -13.82 5.31 -8.72
CA PHE A 273 -12.37 5.11 -8.62
C PHE A 273 -11.74 5.10 -10.01
N GLY A 274 -10.68 5.87 -10.19
CA GLY A 274 -9.81 5.84 -11.36
C GLY A 274 -8.56 4.99 -11.12
N ASP A 275 -7.90 4.61 -12.21
CA ASP A 275 -6.58 4.00 -12.16
C ASP A 275 -5.50 5.01 -11.69
N GLY A 276 -4.22 4.59 -11.71
CA GLY A 276 -3.10 5.44 -11.30
C GLY A 276 -2.79 6.62 -12.23
N SER A 277 -3.60 6.91 -13.26
CA SER A 277 -3.36 8.04 -14.14
C SER A 277 -3.98 9.33 -13.58
N LYS A 278 -3.26 10.46 -13.70
CA LYS A 278 -3.76 11.77 -13.24
C LYS A 278 -5.11 12.12 -13.89
N GLY A 279 -5.25 11.86 -15.19
CA GLY A 279 -6.48 12.15 -15.91
C GLY A 279 -7.69 11.40 -15.37
N ALA A 280 -7.53 10.10 -15.04
CA ALA A 280 -8.60 9.29 -14.47
C ALA A 280 -9.02 9.76 -13.06
N HIS A 281 -8.08 10.29 -12.28
CA HIS A 281 -8.39 10.82 -10.95
C HIS A 281 -9.05 12.20 -10.97
N VAL A 282 -8.78 13.01 -12.01
CA VAL A 282 -9.37 14.35 -12.14
C VAL A 282 -10.82 14.26 -12.66
N LEU A 283 -11.11 13.35 -13.57
CA LEU A 283 -12.44 13.11 -14.12
C LEU A 283 -13.37 12.42 -13.13
#